data_31fbbf33de85b2fa4bb01472030dd5f7
#
_entry.id   31fbbf33de85b2fa4bb01472030dd5f7
#
_cell.length_a   1.000
_cell.length_b   1.000
_cell.length_c   1.000
_cell.angle_alpha   90.00
_cell.angle_beta   90.00
_cell.angle_gamma   90.00
#
_symmetry.space_group_name_H-M   'P 1'
#
loop_
_entity.id
_entity.type
_entity.pdbx_description
1 polymer ?
#
loop_
_entity_poly.entity_id
_entity_poly.type
_entity_poly.pdbx_seq_one_letter_code
_entity_poly.pdbx_strand_id
1 'polypeptide(L)'
;MPRKQMPAAELAAKKELALEVIERLKAEYPDAACTLDYADAWQLLVSVRLAAQCTDARVNVVVEELFAKYPGVAALAAAEPEDIEAIVKPCGVGHSKARDISACMRILRDKYNCQVPTTFEELLALPGVGRKSANLIMGDVFGKPAIVTDTHCIRLCNRIGLVDNVKEPQKVEMLLWQIIPPEEGSDLCHRFVLHGRAVCDARKPACEKCCLAHICRTAREAQTASV
;
A
#
# COMPACT_ATOMS: atom_id res chain seq x y z
N MET A 1 4.29 -13.64 20.50
CA MET A 1 5.68 -14.13 20.41
C MET A 1 6.61 -12.96 20.62
N PRO A 2 7.72 -13.09 21.38
CA PRO A 2 8.69 -12.01 21.58
C PRO A 2 9.26 -11.59 20.22
N ARG A 3 9.27 -10.28 19.97
CA ARG A 3 9.89 -9.69 18.77
C ARG A 3 11.36 -10.07 18.75
N LYS A 4 11.83 -10.79 17.74
CA LYS A 4 13.25 -11.03 17.54
C LYS A 4 13.87 -9.66 17.22
N GLN A 5 14.47 -9.02 18.21
CA GLN A 5 15.17 -7.75 18.01
C GLN A 5 16.41 -7.98 17.16
N MET A 6 16.61 -7.12 16.17
CA MET A 6 17.86 -7.11 15.41
C MET A 6 19.04 -6.76 16.34
N PRO A 7 20.23 -7.35 16.12
CA PRO A 7 21.44 -6.90 16.80
C PRO A 7 21.68 -5.40 16.58
N ALA A 8 22.18 -4.70 17.61
CA ALA A 8 22.29 -3.24 17.58
C ALA A 8 23.11 -2.71 16.38
N ALA A 9 24.22 -3.38 16.05
CA ALA A 9 25.06 -2.99 14.91
C ALA A 9 24.32 -3.18 13.56
N GLU A 10 23.59 -4.28 13.40
CA GLU A 10 22.78 -4.53 12.20
C GLU A 10 21.65 -3.52 12.08
N LEU A 11 20.97 -3.22 13.18
CA LEU A 11 19.89 -2.23 13.23
C LEU A 11 20.40 -0.83 12.81
N ALA A 12 21.59 -0.42 13.30
CA ALA A 12 22.19 0.86 12.95
C ALA A 12 22.52 0.92 11.44
N ALA A 13 23.16 -0.10 10.90
CA ALA A 13 23.48 -0.17 9.47
C ALA A 13 22.22 -0.16 8.58
N LYS A 14 21.16 -0.87 8.97
CA LYS A 14 19.89 -0.89 8.22
C LYS A 14 19.15 0.45 8.31
N LYS A 15 19.23 1.17 9.42
CA LYS A 15 18.69 2.53 9.54
C LYS A 15 19.41 3.51 8.62
N GLU A 16 20.72 3.46 8.57
CA GLU A 16 21.53 4.29 7.67
C GLU A 16 21.19 4.01 6.20
N LEU A 17 21.13 2.73 5.82
CA LEU A 17 20.69 2.32 4.49
C LEU A 17 19.29 2.81 4.18
N ALA A 18 18.34 2.71 5.12
CA ALA A 18 16.96 3.17 4.91
C ALA A 18 16.89 4.68 4.65
N LEU A 19 17.64 5.48 5.41
CA LEU A 19 17.71 6.93 5.19
C LEU A 19 18.28 7.27 3.80
N GLU A 20 19.34 6.60 3.37
CA GLU A 20 19.90 6.83 2.04
C GLU A 20 18.93 6.41 0.92
N VAL A 21 18.20 5.31 1.09
CA VAL A 21 17.13 4.89 0.16
C VAL A 21 16.03 5.94 0.08
N ILE A 22 15.59 6.47 1.21
CA ILE A 22 14.55 7.50 1.29
C ILE A 22 15.00 8.74 0.51
N GLU A 23 16.17 9.28 0.79
CA GLU A 23 16.67 10.50 0.13
C GLU A 23 16.80 10.34 -1.39
N ARG A 24 17.34 9.21 -1.86
CA ARG A 24 17.48 8.94 -3.29
C ARG A 24 16.12 8.81 -3.99
N LEU A 25 15.16 8.12 -3.36
CA LEU A 25 13.83 7.98 -3.92
C LEU A 25 12.99 9.26 -3.83
N LYS A 26 13.23 10.13 -2.84
CA LYS A 26 12.65 11.48 -2.80
C LYS A 26 13.11 12.32 -3.98
N ALA A 27 14.40 12.27 -4.30
CA ALA A 27 14.95 13.01 -5.44
C ALA A 27 14.41 12.49 -6.78
N GLU A 28 14.23 11.17 -6.91
CA GLU A 28 13.75 10.53 -8.13
C GLU A 28 12.22 10.66 -8.32
N TYR A 29 11.45 10.61 -7.22
CA TYR A 29 9.98 10.64 -7.21
C TYR A 29 9.46 11.65 -6.18
N PRO A 30 9.65 12.96 -6.41
CA PRO A 30 9.26 14.00 -5.44
C PRO A 30 7.74 14.02 -5.20
N ASP A 31 6.93 13.75 -6.23
CA ASP A 31 5.48 13.85 -6.20
C ASP A 31 4.78 12.48 -6.05
N ALA A 32 5.49 11.50 -5.44
CA ALA A 32 4.91 10.18 -5.26
C ALA A 32 3.72 10.23 -4.30
N ALA A 33 2.57 9.72 -4.75
CA ALA A 33 1.32 9.68 -4.00
C ALA A 33 0.51 8.43 -4.37
N CYS A 34 -0.63 8.24 -3.70
CA CYS A 34 -1.61 7.23 -4.06
C CYS A 34 -2.08 7.41 -5.51
N THR A 35 -2.14 6.31 -6.26
CA THR A 35 -2.57 6.31 -7.67
C THR A 35 -4.06 6.01 -7.84
N LEU A 36 -4.78 5.76 -6.74
CA LEU A 36 -6.24 5.61 -6.73
C LEU A 36 -6.90 6.97 -6.60
N ASP A 37 -7.95 7.21 -7.38
CA ASP A 37 -8.71 8.46 -7.34
C ASP A 37 -9.72 8.44 -6.18
N TYR A 38 -9.69 9.48 -5.36
CA TYR A 38 -10.64 9.69 -4.26
C TYR A 38 -10.67 11.17 -3.84
N ALA A 39 -11.82 11.63 -3.40
CA ALA A 39 -12.00 12.93 -2.76
C ALA A 39 -12.18 12.79 -1.23
N ASP A 40 -12.78 11.69 -0.79
CA ASP A 40 -13.12 11.41 0.60
C ASP A 40 -12.55 10.06 1.07
N ALA A 41 -12.37 9.92 2.38
CA ALA A 41 -11.84 8.72 3.01
C ALA A 41 -12.60 7.42 2.66
N TRP A 42 -13.95 7.48 2.60
CA TRP A 42 -14.78 6.33 2.25
C TRP A 42 -14.58 5.88 0.79
N GLN A 43 -14.30 6.83 -0.12
CA GLN A 43 -14.00 6.54 -1.51
C GLN A 43 -12.69 5.75 -1.63
N LEU A 44 -11.65 6.16 -0.87
CA LEU A 44 -10.40 5.40 -0.84
C LEU A 44 -10.60 4.00 -0.27
N LEU A 45 -11.41 3.81 0.78
CA LEU A 45 -11.76 2.47 1.29
C LEU A 45 -12.36 1.58 0.20
N VAL A 46 -13.30 2.10 -0.58
CA VAL A 46 -13.92 1.38 -1.70
C VAL A 46 -12.89 1.08 -2.79
N SER A 47 -12.12 2.09 -3.21
CA SER A 47 -11.12 1.96 -4.28
C SER A 47 -10.05 0.92 -3.92
N VAL A 48 -9.57 0.91 -2.69
CA VAL A 48 -8.58 -0.07 -2.20
C VAL A 48 -9.16 -1.49 -2.19
N ARG A 49 -10.44 -1.66 -1.82
CA ARG A 49 -11.10 -2.98 -1.89
C ARG A 49 -11.21 -3.46 -3.34
N LEU A 50 -11.51 -2.55 -4.27
CA LEU A 50 -11.59 -2.86 -5.70
C LEU A 50 -10.20 -3.15 -6.31
N ALA A 51 -9.13 -2.53 -5.83
CA ALA A 51 -7.76 -2.73 -6.29
C ALA A 51 -7.20 -4.13 -5.96
N ALA A 52 -7.85 -4.91 -5.09
CA ALA A 52 -7.45 -6.29 -4.85
C ALA A 52 -7.50 -7.12 -6.14
N GLN A 53 -6.33 -7.52 -6.66
CA GLN A 53 -6.16 -8.24 -7.94
C GLN A 53 -6.70 -7.46 -9.16
N CYS A 54 -6.69 -6.13 -9.11
CA CYS A 54 -7.06 -5.25 -10.20
C CYS A 54 -6.04 -4.11 -10.32
N THR A 55 -5.91 -3.53 -11.51
CA THR A 55 -5.04 -2.36 -11.72
C THR A 55 -5.74 -1.08 -11.23
N ASP A 56 -4.95 -0.14 -10.69
CA ASP A 56 -5.46 1.15 -10.22
C ASP A 56 -6.20 1.92 -11.35
N ALA A 57 -5.64 1.91 -12.56
CA ALA A 57 -6.27 2.52 -13.74
C ALA A 57 -7.67 1.96 -14.03
N ARG A 58 -7.87 0.65 -13.87
CA ARG A 58 -9.19 0.03 -14.04
C ARG A 58 -10.14 0.42 -12.91
N VAL A 59 -9.63 0.48 -11.68
CA VAL A 59 -10.41 0.90 -10.51
C VAL A 59 -10.89 2.33 -10.71
N ASN A 60 -10.00 3.26 -11.10
CA ASN A 60 -10.33 4.68 -11.27
C ASN A 60 -11.47 4.88 -12.27
N VAL A 61 -11.48 4.14 -13.40
CA VAL A 61 -12.60 4.18 -14.37
C VAL A 61 -13.92 3.68 -13.75
N VAL A 62 -13.85 2.60 -12.97
CA VAL A 62 -15.06 1.97 -12.40
C VAL A 62 -15.67 2.82 -11.27
N VAL A 63 -14.82 3.43 -10.43
CA VAL A 63 -15.31 4.22 -9.29
C VAL A 63 -15.94 5.54 -9.72
N GLU A 64 -15.61 6.08 -10.89
CA GLU A 64 -16.26 7.26 -11.45
C GLU A 64 -17.77 7.03 -11.59
N GLU A 65 -18.18 5.92 -12.21
CA GLU A 65 -19.58 5.53 -12.32
C GLU A 65 -20.21 5.24 -10.96
N LEU A 66 -19.49 4.47 -10.11
CA LEU A 66 -19.98 4.05 -8.81
C LEU A 66 -20.29 5.26 -7.90
N PHE A 67 -19.36 6.22 -7.82
CA PHE A 67 -19.51 7.39 -6.95
C PHE A 67 -20.49 8.44 -7.53
N ALA A 68 -20.64 8.52 -8.86
CA ALA A 68 -21.68 9.33 -9.49
C ALA A 68 -23.09 8.79 -9.15
N LYS A 69 -23.27 7.46 -9.19
CA LYS A 69 -24.56 6.82 -8.86
C LYS A 69 -24.86 6.85 -7.35
N TYR A 70 -23.83 6.70 -6.51
CA TYR A 70 -23.95 6.66 -5.05
C TYR A 70 -23.03 7.71 -4.40
N PRO A 71 -23.46 8.97 -4.29
CA PRO A 71 -22.59 10.10 -3.95
C PRO A 71 -22.28 10.23 -2.44
N GLY A 72 -22.28 9.13 -1.69
CA GLY A 72 -21.94 9.13 -0.27
C GLY A 72 -22.16 7.79 0.40
N VAL A 73 -21.66 7.67 1.62
CA VAL A 73 -21.74 6.44 2.42
C VAL A 73 -23.19 5.98 2.60
N ALA A 74 -24.12 6.90 2.91
CA ALA A 74 -25.53 6.56 3.13
C ALA A 74 -26.20 6.00 1.86
N ALA A 75 -25.92 6.62 0.72
CA ALA A 75 -26.47 6.16 -0.57
C ALA A 75 -25.90 4.77 -0.95
N LEU A 76 -24.59 4.57 -0.81
CA LEU A 76 -23.95 3.29 -1.12
C LEU A 76 -24.34 2.20 -0.11
N ALA A 77 -24.57 2.54 1.17
CA ALA A 77 -25.07 1.62 2.19
C ALA A 77 -26.51 1.16 1.96
N ALA A 78 -27.32 1.99 1.26
CA ALA A 78 -28.71 1.67 0.90
C ALA A 78 -28.82 0.86 -0.41
N ALA A 79 -27.74 0.78 -1.19
CA ALA A 79 -27.72 0.01 -2.43
C ALA A 79 -27.74 -1.50 -2.15
N GLU A 80 -28.42 -2.25 -3.02
CA GLU A 80 -28.33 -3.70 -3.01
C GLU A 80 -26.97 -4.17 -3.53
N PRO A 81 -26.38 -5.23 -2.95
CA PRO A 81 -25.07 -5.74 -3.38
C PRO A 81 -25.01 -6.07 -4.88
N GLU A 82 -26.11 -6.54 -5.46
CA GLU A 82 -26.26 -6.91 -6.86
C GLU A 82 -26.12 -5.68 -7.78
N ASP A 83 -26.64 -4.53 -7.36
CA ASP A 83 -26.53 -3.28 -8.09
C ASP A 83 -25.09 -2.73 -8.06
N ILE A 84 -24.43 -2.89 -6.92
CA ILE A 84 -23.00 -2.56 -6.79
C ILE A 84 -22.17 -3.50 -7.66
N GLU A 85 -22.45 -4.81 -7.62
CA GLU A 85 -21.75 -5.83 -8.41
C GLU A 85 -21.82 -5.53 -9.91
N ALA A 86 -22.99 -5.13 -10.41
CA ALA A 86 -23.18 -4.78 -11.82
C ALA A 86 -22.16 -3.72 -12.30
N ILE A 87 -21.83 -2.75 -11.44
CA ILE A 87 -20.86 -1.68 -11.76
C ILE A 87 -19.42 -2.16 -11.55
N VAL A 88 -19.12 -2.85 -10.43
CA VAL A 88 -17.74 -3.18 -10.06
C VAL A 88 -17.21 -4.47 -10.71
N LYS A 89 -18.03 -5.21 -11.42
CA LYS A 89 -17.68 -6.46 -12.12
C LYS A 89 -16.40 -6.37 -12.96
N PRO A 90 -16.09 -5.26 -13.66
CA PRO A 90 -14.85 -5.12 -14.42
C PRO A 90 -13.57 -5.19 -13.57
N CYS A 91 -13.66 -4.96 -12.26
CA CYS A 91 -12.52 -5.10 -11.34
C CYS A 91 -12.20 -6.56 -10.96
N GLY A 92 -12.96 -7.55 -11.44
CA GLY A 92 -12.81 -8.96 -11.09
C GLY A 92 -13.32 -9.29 -9.67
N VAL A 93 -13.73 -10.55 -9.46
CA VAL A 93 -14.31 -11.03 -8.18
C VAL A 93 -15.43 -10.10 -7.67
N GLY A 94 -16.26 -9.59 -8.60
CA GLY A 94 -17.25 -8.53 -8.35
C GLY A 94 -18.19 -8.85 -7.18
N HIS A 95 -18.73 -10.07 -7.12
CA HIS A 95 -19.64 -10.50 -6.06
C HIS A 95 -19.08 -10.32 -4.64
N SER A 96 -17.86 -10.83 -4.39
CA SER A 96 -17.22 -10.67 -3.07
C SER A 96 -16.92 -9.20 -2.75
N LYS A 97 -16.44 -8.44 -3.74
CA LYS A 97 -16.13 -7.02 -3.58
C LYS A 97 -17.39 -6.20 -3.27
N ALA A 98 -18.48 -6.43 -4.00
CA ALA A 98 -19.76 -5.75 -3.79
C ALA A 98 -20.33 -6.03 -2.40
N ARG A 99 -20.30 -7.28 -1.94
CA ARG A 99 -20.75 -7.65 -0.58
C ARG A 99 -19.92 -6.96 0.50
N ASP A 100 -18.58 -6.96 0.37
CA ASP A 100 -17.72 -6.31 1.34
C ASP A 100 -17.94 -4.79 1.36
N ILE A 101 -18.09 -4.16 0.19
CA ILE A 101 -18.38 -2.72 0.08
C ILE A 101 -19.73 -2.40 0.73
N SER A 102 -20.80 -3.11 0.38
CA SER A 102 -22.12 -2.91 0.97
C SER A 102 -22.08 -3.06 2.50
N ALA A 103 -21.48 -4.15 3.01
CA ALA A 103 -21.37 -4.38 4.44
C ALA A 103 -20.53 -3.31 5.15
N CYS A 104 -19.41 -2.90 4.55
CA CYS A 104 -18.56 -1.82 5.07
C CYS A 104 -19.33 -0.50 5.16
N MET A 105 -20.02 -0.08 4.09
CA MET A 105 -20.78 1.16 4.08
C MET A 105 -21.94 1.14 5.07
N ARG A 106 -22.64 0.01 5.24
CA ARG A 106 -23.67 -0.15 6.28
C ARG A 106 -23.10 0.05 7.69
N ILE A 107 -21.95 -0.54 7.99
CA ILE A 107 -21.26 -0.33 9.28
C ILE A 107 -20.86 1.14 9.47
N LEU A 108 -20.31 1.80 8.43
CA LEU A 108 -19.96 3.22 8.52
C LEU A 108 -21.20 4.09 8.80
N ARG A 109 -22.32 3.82 8.11
CA ARG A 109 -23.58 4.52 8.35
C ARG A 109 -24.10 4.29 9.79
N ASP A 110 -24.18 3.04 10.21
CA ASP A 110 -24.93 2.65 11.42
C ASP A 110 -24.12 2.86 12.71
N LYS A 111 -22.78 2.72 12.63
CA LYS A 111 -21.90 2.76 13.81
C LYS A 111 -21.01 4.01 13.85
N TYR A 112 -20.65 4.55 12.70
CA TYR A 112 -19.65 5.64 12.62
C TYR A 112 -20.20 6.94 12.01
N ASN A 113 -21.53 7.11 11.98
CA ASN A 113 -22.18 8.33 11.44
C ASN A 113 -21.65 8.72 10.05
N CYS A 114 -21.52 7.75 9.16
CA CYS A 114 -20.97 7.89 7.81
C CYS A 114 -19.50 8.34 7.75
N GLN A 115 -18.76 8.30 8.85
CA GLN A 115 -17.34 8.66 8.89
C GLN A 115 -16.47 7.40 8.88
N VAL A 116 -15.29 7.51 8.29
CA VAL A 116 -14.27 6.44 8.35
C VAL A 116 -13.58 6.52 9.72
N PRO A 117 -13.49 5.40 10.46
CA PRO A 117 -12.83 5.39 11.75
C PRO A 117 -11.33 5.71 11.64
N THR A 118 -10.79 6.37 12.66
CA THR A 118 -9.43 6.94 12.65
C THR A 118 -8.40 6.10 13.39
N THR A 119 -8.77 4.91 13.87
CA THR A 119 -7.85 3.98 14.51
C THR A 119 -7.61 2.75 13.64
N PHE A 120 -6.41 2.19 13.74
CA PHE A 120 -6.02 1.02 12.96
C PHE A 120 -6.87 -0.21 13.27
N GLU A 121 -7.21 -0.40 14.54
CA GLU A 121 -8.02 -1.50 15.04
C GLU A 121 -9.46 -1.45 14.50
N GLU A 122 -10.06 -0.26 14.49
CA GLU A 122 -11.42 -0.08 13.95
C GLU A 122 -11.44 -0.26 12.43
N LEU A 123 -10.41 0.21 11.72
CA LEU A 123 -10.28 -0.03 10.28
C LEU A 123 -10.19 -1.52 9.96
N LEU A 124 -9.41 -2.29 10.74
CA LEU A 124 -9.29 -3.75 10.57
C LEU A 124 -10.60 -4.50 10.85
N ALA A 125 -11.50 -3.92 11.64
CA ALA A 125 -12.80 -4.51 11.94
C ALA A 125 -13.82 -4.33 10.79
N LEU A 126 -13.52 -3.48 9.79
CA LEU A 126 -14.39 -3.26 8.65
C LEU A 126 -14.30 -4.40 7.63
N PRO A 127 -15.43 -4.85 7.04
CA PRO A 127 -15.44 -5.87 6.00
C PRO A 127 -14.55 -5.50 4.80
N GLY A 128 -13.73 -6.45 4.36
CA GLY A 128 -12.84 -6.25 3.21
C GLY A 128 -11.59 -5.41 3.49
N VAL A 129 -11.38 -4.95 4.72
CA VAL A 129 -10.21 -4.15 5.11
C VAL A 129 -9.17 -5.02 5.80
N GLY A 130 -8.04 -5.24 5.12
CA GLY A 130 -6.86 -5.91 5.69
C GLY A 130 -5.80 -4.90 6.17
N ARG A 131 -4.71 -5.42 6.77
CA ARG A 131 -3.59 -4.57 7.26
C ARG A 131 -3.06 -3.60 6.21
N LYS A 132 -2.86 -4.06 4.97
CA LYS A 132 -2.39 -3.22 3.87
C LYS A 132 -3.33 -2.05 3.63
N SER A 133 -4.64 -2.31 3.55
CA SER A 133 -5.67 -1.29 3.31
C SER A 133 -5.77 -0.32 4.50
N ALA A 134 -5.73 -0.83 5.72
CA ALA A 134 -5.75 -0.01 6.93
C ALA A 134 -4.53 0.92 6.99
N ASN A 135 -3.31 0.42 6.71
CA ASN A 135 -2.11 1.26 6.65
C ASN A 135 -2.23 2.36 5.57
N LEU A 136 -2.75 2.02 4.38
CA LEU A 136 -2.94 3.02 3.32
C LEU A 136 -3.89 4.14 3.77
N ILE A 137 -5.03 3.79 4.37
CA ILE A 137 -5.98 4.78 4.90
C ILE A 137 -5.34 5.62 6.02
N MET A 138 -4.58 5.00 6.91
CA MET A 138 -3.89 5.72 7.98
C MET A 138 -2.90 6.75 7.45
N GLY A 139 -2.10 6.40 6.45
CA GLY A 139 -1.13 7.29 5.83
C GLY A 139 -1.77 8.36 4.96
N ASP A 140 -2.54 7.94 3.96
CA ASP A 140 -2.98 8.84 2.89
C ASP A 140 -4.15 9.75 3.30
N VAL A 141 -5.04 9.27 4.19
CA VAL A 141 -6.20 10.04 4.62
C VAL A 141 -5.94 10.80 5.92
N PHE A 142 -5.31 10.13 6.89
CA PHE A 142 -5.18 10.70 8.23
C PHE A 142 -3.79 11.28 8.51
N GLY A 143 -2.84 11.18 7.57
CA GLY A 143 -1.47 11.67 7.75
C GLY A 143 -0.73 11.02 8.92
N LYS A 144 -1.17 9.80 9.32
CA LYS A 144 -0.57 9.07 10.43
C LYS A 144 0.54 8.16 9.92
N PRO A 145 1.56 7.88 10.75
CA PRO A 145 2.61 6.93 10.39
C PRO A 145 2.03 5.60 9.90
N ALA A 146 2.46 5.16 8.73
CA ALA A 146 1.98 3.93 8.11
C ALA A 146 3.06 3.29 7.23
N ILE A 147 3.03 1.96 7.11
CA ILE A 147 3.89 1.20 6.21
C ILE A 147 3.01 0.23 5.40
N VAL A 148 2.89 0.50 4.10
CA VAL A 148 2.08 -0.28 3.17
C VAL A 148 2.93 -1.37 2.51
N THR A 149 2.90 -2.58 3.05
CA THR A 149 3.67 -3.71 2.53
C THR A 149 2.95 -4.42 1.39
N ASP A 150 3.09 -3.87 0.20
CA ASP A 150 2.64 -4.49 -1.04
C ASP A 150 3.74 -5.35 -1.68
N THR A 151 3.46 -5.92 -2.85
CA THR A 151 4.42 -6.75 -3.58
C THR A 151 5.66 -5.99 -4.03
N HIS A 152 5.55 -4.69 -4.32
CA HIS A 152 6.69 -3.83 -4.66
C HIS A 152 7.55 -3.57 -3.42
N CYS A 153 6.94 -3.15 -2.33
CA CYS A 153 7.62 -2.92 -1.05
C CYS A 153 8.40 -4.17 -0.61
N ILE A 154 7.75 -5.34 -0.57
CA ILE A 154 8.39 -6.60 -0.16
C ILE A 154 9.58 -6.94 -1.07
N ARG A 155 9.41 -6.83 -2.38
CA ARG A 155 10.45 -7.12 -3.36
C ARG A 155 11.65 -6.19 -3.24
N LEU A 156 11.40 -4.89 -3.22
CA LEU A 156 12.45 -3.88 -3.15
C LEU A 156 13.21 -3.96 -1.84
N CYS A 157 12.52 -4.07 -0.71
CA CYS A 157 13.15 -4.19 0.60
C CYS A 157 14.10 -5.39 0.68
N ASN A 158 13.72 -6.54 0.09
CA ASN A 158 14.58 -7.71 0.02
C ASN A 158 15.78 -7.49 -0.93
N ARG A 159 15.57 -6.92 -2.11
CA ARG A 159 16.64 -6.67 -3.09
C ARG A 159 17.65 -5.64 -2.61
N ILE A 160 17.19 -4.57 -2.00
CA ILE A 160 18.03 -3.51 -1.46
C ILE A 160 18.85 -4.03 -0.27
N GLY A 161 18.26 -4.89 0.57
CA GLY A 161 18.87 -5.42 1.79
C GLY A 161 18.31 -4.78 3.07
N LEU A 162 17.19 -4.08 2.99
CA LEU A 162 16.48 -3.56 4.18
C LEU A 162 15.90 -4.70 5.04
N VAL A 163 15.49 -5.80 4.39
CA VAL A 163 15.10 -7.05 5.06
C VAL A 163 15.78 -8.24 4.38
N ASP A 164 15.86 -9.39 5.06
CA ASP A 164 16.61 -10.56 4.62
C ASP A 164 15.70 -11.76 4.37
N ASN A 165 15.36 -12.01 3.09
CA ASN A 165 14.51 -13.13 2.63
C ASN A 165 13.15 -13.23 3.33
N VAL A 166 12.55 -12.09 3.71
CA VAL A 166 11.24 -12.05 4.34
C VAL A 166 10.17 -11.80 3.29
N LYS A 167 9.24 -12.75 3.13
CA LYS A 167 8.17 -12.69 2.12
C LYS A 167 6.79 -12.38 2.74
N GLU A 168 6.64 -12.62 4.04
CA GLU A 168 5.38 -12.38 4.74
C GLU A 168 5.17 -10.89 4.99
N PRO A 169 4.07 -10.28 4.45
CA PRO A 169 3.87 -8.83 4.50
C PRO A 169 3.95 -8.26 5.91
N GLN A 170 3.29 -8.88 6.88
CA GLN A 170 3.29 -8.40 8.26
C GLN A 170 4.66 -8.44 8.91
N LYS A 171 5.49 -9.44 8.59
CA LYS A 171 6.86 -9.50 9.10
C LYS A 171 7.74 -8.41 8.48
N VAL A 172 7.58 -8.16 7.18
CA VAL A 172 8.27 -7.05 6.50
C VAL A 172 7.86 -5.73 7.15
N GLU A 173 6.57 -5.46 7.31
CA GLU A 173 6.05 -4.26 7.99
C GLU A 173 6.70 -4.06 9.35
N MET A 174 6.71 -5.10 10.19
CA MET A 174 7.26 -5.03 11.56
C MET A 174 8.77 -4.80 11.60
N LEU A 175 9.52 -5.25 10.59
CA LEU A 175 10.95 -4.97 10.47
C LEU A 175 11.19 -3.53 10.00
N LEU A 176 10.41 -3.06 9.04
CA LEU A 176 10.50 -1.70 8.51
C LEU A 176 10.19 -0.65 9.58
N TRP A 177 9.23 -0.90 10.49
CA TRP A 177 8.98 -0.05 11.65
C TRP A 177 10.19 0.15 12.59
N GLN A 178 11.19 -0.71 12.52
CA GLN A 178 12.41 -0.56 13.34
C GLN A 178 13.47 0.34 12.69
N ILE A 179 13.41 0.50 11.36
CA ILE A 179 14.48 1.13 10.57
C ILE A 179 14.04 2.37 9.79
N ILE A 180 12.74 2.52 9.51
CA ILE A 180 12.20 3.67 8.78
C ILE A 180 11.65 4.69 9.79
N PRO A 181 11.99 5.99 9.66
CA PRO A 181 11.34 7.04 10.42
C PRO A 181 9.82 6.99 10.21
N PRO A 182 9.01 7.10 11.28
CA PRO A 182 7.55 6.94 11.17
C PRO A 182 6.90 7.86 10.13
N GLU A 183 7.37 9.09 10.02
CA GLU A 183 6.89 10.12 9.10
C GLU A 183 7.18 9.81 7.61
N GLU A 184 8.17 8.98 7.34
CA GLU A 184 8.60 8.64 5.99
C GLU A 184 7.91 7.39 5.42
N GLY A 185 7.23 6.62 6.27
CA GLY A 185 6.78 5.28 5.94
C GLY A 185 5.79 5.23 4.77
N SER A 186 4.75 6.08 4.77
CA SER A 186 3.72 6.11 3.72
C SER A 186 4.29 6.52 2.37
N ASP A 187 4.99 7.65 2.34
CA ASP A 187 5.60 8.20 1.14
C ASP A 187 6.63 7.25 0.52
N LEU A 188 7.47 6.62 1.35
CA LEU A 188 8.43 5.64 0.88
C LEU A 188 7.74 4.45 0.20
N CYS A 189 6.59 4.01 0.71
CA CYS A 189 5.83 2.93 0.10
C CYS A 189 5.30 3.33 -1.29
N HIS A 190 4.80 4.56 -1.47
CA HIS A 190 4.41 5.06 -2.79
C HIS A 190 5.61 5.12 -3.75
N ARG A 191 6.75 5.62 -3.29
CA ARG A 191 8.00 5.63 -4.09
C ARG A 191 8.45 4.22 -4.47
N PHE A 192 8.30 3.24 -3.59
CA PHE A 192 8.58 1.83 -3.93
C PHE A 192 7.65 1.29 -5.03
N VAL A 193 6.38 1.67 -5.04
CA VAL A 193 5.46 1.28 -6.13
C VAL A 193 5.92 1.87 -7.46
N LEU A 194 6.21 3.19 -7.51
CA LEU A 194 6.66 3.87 -8.72
C LEU A 194 7.99 3.29 -9.23
N HIS A 195 9.00 3.19 -8.35
CA HIS A 195 10.30 2.63 -8.69
C HIS A 195 10.21 1.16 -9.10
N GLY A 196 9.36 0.40 -8.46
CA GLY A 196 9.11 -1.00 -8.77
C GLY A 196 8.41 -1.24 -10.10
N ARG A 197 7.63 -0.27 -10.58
CA ARG A 197 7.00 -0.29 -11.91
C ARG A 197 7.97 0.20 -13.00
N ALA A 198 8.70 1.28 -12.74
CA ALA A 198 9.53 1.95 -13.74
C ALA A 198 10.92 1.31 -13.94
N VAL A 199 11.55 0.86 -12.86
CA VAL A 199 12.97 0.45 -12.87
C VAL A 199 13.18 -0.93 -12.29
N CYS A 200 12.74 -1.18 -11.06
CA CYS A 200 12.99 -2.44 -10.36
C CYS A 200 11.91 -3.49 -10.65
N ASP A 201 11.68 -3.81 -11.95
CA ASP A 201 10.71 -4.82 -12.37
C ASP A 201 10.97 -6.19 -11.71
N ALA A 202 9.90 -7.00 -11.58
CA ALA A 202 9.97 -8.28 -10.88
C ALA A 202 10.88 -9.31 -11.60
N ARG A 203 10.83 -9.33 -12.93
CA ARG A 203 11.54 -10.32 -13.76
C ARG A 203 12.86 -9.79 -14.31
N LYS A 204 12.88 -8.55 -14.76
CA LYS A 204 14.03 -7.93 -15.42
C LYS A 204 14.27 -6.50 -14.89
N PRO A 205 14.90 -6.35 -13.71
CA PRO A 205 15.21 -5.02 -13.17
C PRO A 205 16.27 -4.31 -14.04
N ALA A 206 16.04 -3.00 -14.30
CA ALA A 206 16.97 -2.14 -15.06
C ALA A 206 18.00 -1.51 -14.10
N CYS A 207 18.88 -2.32 -13.53
CA CYS A 207 19.84 -1.88 -12.51
C CYS A 207 20.80 -0.79 -13.00
N GLU A 208 21.08 -0.72 -14.29
CA GLU A 208 21.92 0.29 -14.93
C GLU A 208 21.31 1.71 -14.90
N LYS A 209 19.98 1.80 -14.72
CA LYS A 209 19.23 3.06 -14.62
C LYS A 209 18.77 3.37 -13.20
N CYS A 210 19.12 2.51 -12.24
CA CYS A 210 18.56 2.57 -10.89
C CYS A 210 19.33 3.55 -10.02
N CYS A 211 18.64 4.54 -9.44
CA CYS A 211 19.22 5.50 -8.50
C CYS A 211 19.76 4.84 -7.22
N LEU A 212 19.34 3.59 -6.94
CA LEU A 212 19.76 2.81 -5.78
C LEU A 212 20.88 1.81 -6.09
N ALA A 213 21.37 1.71 -7.34
CA ALA A 213 22.29 0.64 -7.75
C ALA A 213 23.53 0.51 -6.87
N HIS A 214 24.14 1.63 -6.45
CA HIS A 214 25.37 1.65 -5.65
C HIS A 214 25.19 1.16 -4.21
N ILE A 215 23.97 1.23 -3.66
CA ILE A 215 23.66 0.82 -2.30
C ILE A 215 22.85 -0.48 -2.26
N CYS A 216 22.27 -0.90 -3.38
CA CYS A 216 21.42 -2.07 -3.49
C CYS A 216 22.25 -3.35 -3.41
N ARG A 217 21.95 -4.24 -2.46
CA ARG A 217 22.63 -5.54 -2.30
C ARG A 217 22.59 -6.35 -3.61
N THR A 218 21.42 -6.54 -4.21
CA THR A 218 21.28 -7.34 -5.44
C THR A 218 22.08 -6.76 -6.62
N ALA A 219 22.13 -5.44 -6.79
CA ALA A 219 22.90 -4.82 -7.87
C ALA A 219 24.40 -5.00 -7.67
N ARG A 220 24.89 -4.87 -6.44
CA ARG A 220 26.30 -5.07 -6.07
C ARG A 220 26.75 -6.52 -6.25
N GLU A 221 25.92 -7.48 -5.82
CA GLU A 221 26.18 -8.91 -6.01
C GLU A 221 26.25 -9.28 -7.49
N ALA A 222 25.37 -8.72 -8.34
CA ALA A 222 25.40 -8.96 -9.78
C ALA A 222 26.66 -8.40 -10.44
N GLN A 223 27.19 -7.24 -10.00
CA GLN A 223 28.43 -6.67 -10.51
C GLN A 223 29.65 -7.53 -10.15
N THR A 224 29.69 -8.05 -8.93
CA THR A 224 30.79 -8.92 -8.48
C THR A 224 30.79 -10.29 -9.14
N ALA A 225 29.63 -10.79 -9.55
CA ALA A 225 29.51 -12.08 -10.26
C ALA A 225 29.88 -12.00 -11.75
N SER A 226 30.03 -10.78 -12.30
CA SER A 226 30.32 -10.52 -13.72
C SER A 226 31.82 -10.25 -13.96
N VAL A 227 32.64 -10.28 -12.91
CA VAL A 227 34.11 -10.17 -12.91
C VAL A 227 34.72 -11.55 -12.67
#